data_647863fce22dd6d38cb74dd2df8e1051
#
_entry.id   647863fce22dd6d38cb74dd2df8e1051
#
_cell.length_a   1.000
_cell.length_b   1.000
_cell.length_c   1.000
_cell.angle_alpha   90.00
_cell.angle_beta   90.00
_cell.angle_gamma   90.00
#
_symmetry.space_group_name_H-M   'P 1'
#
loop_
_entity.id
_entity.type
_entity.pdbx_description
1 polymer ?
#
loop_
_entity_poly.entity_id
_entity_poly.type
_entity_poly.pdbx_seq_one_letter_code
_entity_poly.pdbx_strand_id
1 'polypeptide(L)'
;MEYKGKVIGTPPSKSNAYGIITINGHASLTKTKAMHTYEESFLWQVGSIRDANINVPFEFYLDVYFPSKRSDLDGCFKGVLDCLQKAKVINNDNNCCLIHARKFIDKENPRVEFRIVTID
;
A
#
# COMPACT_ATOMS: atom_id res chain seq x y z
N MET A 1 14.45 6.52 12.73
CA MET A 1 14.65 5.24 12.03
C MET A 1 14.04 5.28 10.65
N GLU A 2 14.66 4.67 9.67
CA GLU A 2 14.20 4.70 8.30
C GLU A 2 14.09 3.29 7.75
N TYR A 3 12.98 3.00 7.07
CA TYR A 3 12.69 1.70 6.47
C TYR A 3 12.37 1.91 5.00
N LYS A 4 12.97 1.12 4.12
CA LYS A 4 12.76 1.21 2.68
C LYS A 4 12.24 -0.11 2.12
N GLY A 5 11.41 -0.02 1.10
CA GLY A 5 10.92 -1.20 0.39
C GLY A 5 10.60 -0.91 -1.06
N LYS A 6 10.54 -1.98 -1.83
CA LYS A 6 10.21 -1.96 -3.24
C LYS A 6 9.36 -3.18 -3.56
N VAL A 7 8.23 -2.95 -4.21
CA VAL A 7 7.32 -4.04 -4.59
C VAL A 7 6.98 -3.90 -6.06
N ILE A 8 7.35 -4.90 -6.85
CA ILE A 8 7.05 -4.97 -8.27
C ILE A 8 5.56 -5.26 -8.45
N GLY A 9 4.93 -4.61 -9.40
CA GLY A 9 3.53 -4.75 -9.71
C GLY A 9 2.78 -3.44 -9.52
N THR A 10 1.58 -3.37 -10.11
CA THR A 10 0.73 -2.20 -10.03
C THR A 10 -0.24 -2.36 -8.87
N PRO A 11 -0.24 -1.44 -7.89
CA PRO A 11 -1.25 -1.52 -6.82
C PRO A 11 -2.64 -1.27 -7.41
N PRO A 12 -3.64 -2.08 -7.04
CA PRO A 12 -5.00 -1.84 -7.51
C PRO A 12 -5.52 -0.49 -7.01
N SER A 13 -6.31 0.20 -7.84
CA SER A 13 -7.01 1.39 -7.42
C SER A 13 -8.03 1.04 -6.34
N LYS A 14 -8.48 2.02 -5.56
CA LYS A 14 -9.45 1.80 -4.49
C LYS A 14 -10.71 1.09 -5.02
N SER A 15 -11.21 1.50 -6.18
CA SER A 15 -12.41 0.89 -6.77
C SER A 15 -12.20 -0.55 -7.22
N ASN A 16 -10.97 -0.93 -7.57
CA ASN A 16 -10.62 -2.29 -7.99
C ASN A 16 -10.14 -3.15 -6.82
N ALA A 17 -9.74 -2.54 -5.72
CA ALA A 17 -9.22 -3.26 -4.56
C ALA A 17 -10.31 -3.65 -3.56
N TYR A 18 -11.39 -2.88 -3.51
CA TYR A 18 -12.45 -3.07 -2.51
C TYR A 18 -13.81 -3.08 -3.18
N GLY A 19 -14.68 -3.99 -2.72
CA GLY A 19 -16.05 -4.08 -3.15
C GLY A 19 -16.99 -3.95 -1.96
N ILE A 20 -18.29 -3.82 -2.25
CA ILE A 20 -19.31 -3.74 -1.22
C ILE A 20 -20.10 -5.04 -1.24
N ILE A 21 -20.24 -5.68 -0.07
CA ILE A 21 -21.10 -6.85 0.13
C ILE A 21 -22.14 -6.50 1.18
N THR A 22 -23.27 -7.23 1.13
CA THR A 22 -24.32 -7.07 2.12
C THR A 22 -24.35 -8.31 3.03
N ILE A 23 -24.18 -8.08 4.34
CA ILE A 23 -24.23 -9.12 5.36
C ILE A 23 -25.33 -8.73 6.36
N ASN A 24 -26.34 -9.60 6.51
CA ASN A 24 -27.46 -9.37 7.41
C ASN A 24 -28.12 -8.00 7.21
N GLY A 25 -28.30 -7.56 5.95
CA GLY A 25 -28.91 -6.30 5.60
C GLY A 25 -28.00 -5.08 5.74
N HIS A 26 -26.73 -5.26 6.12
CA HIS A 26 -25.76 -4.19 6.27
C HIS A 26 -24.70 -4.23 5.17
N ALA A 27 -24.42 -3.08 4.56
CA ALA A 27 -23.33 -2.97 3.60
C ALA A 27 -21.99 -3.03 4.30
N SER A 28 -21.07 -3.81 3.76
CA SER A 28 -19.73 -3.98 4.32
C SER A 28 -18.70 -3.91 3.21
N LEU A 29 -17.54 -3.31 3.51
CA LEU A 29 -16.41 -3.24 2.58
C LEU A 29 -15.65 -4.57 2.62
N THR A 30 -15.31 -5.11 1.45
CA THR A 30 -14.52 -6.34 1.35
C THR A 30 -13.42 -6.17 0.31
N LYS A 31 -12.33 -6.93 0.47
CA LYS A 31 -11.23 -6.93 -0.50
C LYS A 31 -11.58 -7.81 -1.69
N THR A 32 -11.22 -7.34 -2.88
CA THR A 32 -11.41 -8.11 -4.12
C THR A 32 -10.29 -9.14 -4.27
N LYS A 33 -10.47 -10.06 -5.23
CA LYS A 33 -9.41 -11.02 -5.60
C LYS A 33 -8.15 -10.29 -6.05
N ALA A 34 -8.28 -9.20 -6.80
CA ALA A 34 -7.14 -8.41 -7.27
C ALA A 34 -6.34 -7.86 -6.08
N MET A 35 -7.03 -7.38 -5.04
CA MET A 35 -6.37 -6.89 -3.83
C MET A 35 -5.68 -8.01 -3.07
N HIS A 36 -6.34 -9.16 -2.91
CA HIS A 36 -5.72 -10.32 -2.24
C HIS A 36 -4.46 -10.79 -2.97
N THR A 37 -4.48 -10.82 -4.29
CA THR A 37 -3.31 -11.19 -5.09
C THR A 37 -2.18 -10.19 -4.89
N TYR A 38 -2.49 -8.90 -4.88
CA TYR A 38 -1.50 -7.85 -4.65
C TYR A 38 -0.91 -7.94 -3.24
N GLU A 39 -1.74 -8.15 -2.22
CA GLU A 39 -1.28 -8.32 -0.83
C GLU A 39 -0.31 -9.50 -0.71
N GLU A 40 -0.64 -10.62 -1.32
CA GLU A 40 0.21 -11.80 -1.28
C GLU A 40 1.57 -11.53 -1.91
N SER A 41 1.58 -10.90 -3.08
CA SER A 41 2.81 -10.48 -3.74
C SER A 41 3.63 -9.50 -2.90
N PHE A 42 2.94 -8.55 -2.27
CA PHE A 42 3.56 -7.57 -1.39
C PHE A 42 4.27 -8.24 -0.21
N LEU A 43 3.61 -9.20 0.43
CA LEU A 43 4.17 -9.96 1.56
C LEU A 43 5.46 -10.67 1.18
N TRP A 44 5.52 -11.22 -0.04
CA TRP A 44 6.72 -11.91 -0.53
C TRP A 44 7.87 -10.96 -0.84
N GLN A 45 7.56 -9.73 -1.25
CA GLN A 45 8.56 -8.79 -1.76
C GLN A 45 9.07 -7.79 -0.74
N VAL A 46 8.36 -7.59 0.36
CA VAL A 46 8.67 -6.53 1.31
C VAL A 46 10.01 -6.72 2.04
N GLY A 47 10.50 -7.93 2.10
CA GLY A 47 11.86 -8.22 2.55
C GLY A 47 12.04 -8.11 4.07
N SER A 48 13.21 -7.63 4.47
CA SER A 48 13.65 -7.64 5.88
C SER A 48 12.83 -6.71 6.79
N ILE A 49 12.06 -5.78 6.25
CA ILE A 49 11.22 -4.90 7.06
C ILE A 49 9.89 -5.54 7.47
N ARG A 50 9.58 -6.71 6.95
CA ARG A 50 8.41 -7.48 7.37
C ARG A 50 8.50 -7.72 8.88
N ASP A 51 7.39 -7.55 9.57
CA ASP A 51 7.29 -7.68 11.03
C ASP A 51 8.08 -6.61 11.83
N ALA A 52 8.50 -5.51 11.20
CA ALA A 52 9.15 -4.40 11.91
C ALA A 52 8.22 -3.78 12.96
N ASN A 53 6.92 -3.91 12.78
CA ASN A 53 5.89 -3.50 13.73
C ASN A 53 6.08 -2.06 14.23
N ILE A 54 6.21 -1.13 13.29
CA ILE A 54 6.34 0.29 13.59
C ILE A 54 5.06 0.74 14.29
N ASN A 55 5.15 1.11 15.55
CA ASN A 55 4.01 1.48 16.39
C ASN A 55 4.07 2.92 16.91
N VAL A 56 4.86 3.76 16.26
CA VAL A 56 5.01 5.19 16.56
C VAL A 56 4.59 5.99 15.33
N PRO A 57 4.30 7.30 15.48
CA PRO A 57 4.01 8.14 14.33
C PRO A 57 5.12 8.08 13.29
N PHE A 58 4.75 8.09 12.02
CA PHE A 58 5.73 8.01 10.94
C PHE A 58 5.32 8.86 9.75
N GLU A 59 6.32 9.22 8.95
CA GLU A 59 6.17 9.85 7.64
C GLU A 59 6.30 8.78 6.57
N PHE A 60 5.45 8.84 5.55
CA PHE A 60 5.42 7.87 4.47
C PHE A 60 5.73 8.56 3.14
N TYR A 61 6.79 8.10 2.49
CA TYR A 61 7.22 8.59 1.18
C TYR A 61 6.99 7.48 0.17
N LEU A 62 6.22 7.78 -0.87
CA LEU A 62 5.77 6.77 -1.83
C LEU A 62 5.99 7.26 -3.26
N ASP A 63 6.71 6.48 -4.04
CA ASP A 63 6.84 6.66 -5.48
C ASP A 63 6.11 5.50 -6.16
N VAL A 64 5.11 5.81 -6.98
CA VAL A 64 4.35 4.81 -7.70
C VAL A 64 4.64 4.92 -9.19
N TYR A 65 5.13 3.84 -9.76
CA TYR A 65 5.44 3.73 -11.18
C TYR A 65 4.31 2.93 -11.84
N PHE A 66 3.41 3.63 -12.52
CA PHE A 66 2.27 3.04 -13.19
C PHE A 66 2.60 2.65 -14.63
N PRO A 67 1.89 1.67 -15.21
CA PRO A 67 2.11 1.28 -16.60
C PRO A 67 1.56 2.30 -17.60
N SER A 68 0.66 3.20 -17.16
CA SER A 68 0.10 4.25 -18.01
C SER A 68 -0.29 5.46 -17.15
N LYS A 69 -0.52 6.58 -17.80
CA LYS A 69 -0.94 7.82 -17.13
C LYS A 69 -2.41 7.84 -16.71
N ARG A 70 -3.17 6.79 -17.02
CA ARG A 70 -4.60 6.70 -16.67
C ARG A 70 -4.86 6.48 -15.19
N SER A 71 -3.89 5.92 -14.47
CA SER A 71 -4.07 5.60 -13.06
C SER A 71 -3.97 6.85 -12.19
N ASP A 72 -4.78 6.90 -11.13
CA ASP A 72 -4.77 7.99 -10.16
C ASP A 72 -3.88 7.63 -8.98
N LEU A 73 -2.98 8.53 -8.63
CA LEU A 73 -2.03 8.33 -7.55
C LEU A 73 -2.72 8.09 -6.21
N ASP A 74 -3.71 8.92 -5.87
CA ASP A 74 -4.41 8.80 -4.58
C ASP A 74 -5.21 7.51 -4.45
N GLY A 75 -5.60 6.90 -5.56
CA GLY A 75 -6.40 5.68 -5.56
C GLY A 75 -5.67 4.46 -5.00
N CYS A 76 -4.34 4.50 -4.86
CA CYS A 76 -3.59 3.36 -4.34
C CYS A 76 -3.16 3.49 -2.87
N PHE A 77 -3.38 4.63 -2.22
CA PHE A 77 -2.86 4.87 -0.87
C PHE A 77 -3.41 3.87 0.15
N LYS A 78 -4.73 3.70 0.18
CA LYS A 78 -5.34 2.78 1.12
C LYS A 78 -4.82 1.35 0.94
N GLY A 79 -4.72 0.90 -0.30
CA GLY A 79 -4.26 -0.46 -0.60
C GLY A 79 -2.82 -0.69 -0.17
N VAL A 80 -1.92 0.27 -0.43
CA VAL A 80 -0.52 0.14 -0.04
C VAL A 80 -0.37 0.16 1.48
N LEU A 81 -1.07 1.06 2.17
CA LEU A 81 -1.04 1.12 3.63
C LEU A 81 -1.62 -0.15 4.24
N ASP A 82 -2.70 -0.69 3.68
CA ASP A 82 -3.27 -1.97 4.13
C ASP A 82 -2.27 -3.12 3.95
N CYS A 83 -1.51 -3.13 2.86
CA CYS A 83 -0.47 -4.12 2.63
C CYS A 83 0.65 -4.02 3.68
N LEU A 84 1.08 -2.80 3.99
CA LEU A 84 2.10 -2.57 5.03
C LEU A 84 1.61 -3.06 6.39
N GLN A 85 0.35 -2.83 6.71
CA GLN A 85 -0.25 -3.29 7.96
C GLN A 85 -0.39 -4.82 7.97
N LYS A 86 -0.79 -5.42 6.87
CA LYS A 86 -0.90 -6.87 6.73
C LYS A 86 0.46 -7.55 6.87
N ALA A 87 1.51 -6.96 6.32
CA ALA A 87 2.89 -7.45 6.44
C ALA A 87 3.50 -7.14 7.81
N LYS A 88 2.77 -6.47 8.68
CA LYS A 88 3.23 -6.04 10.01
C LYS A 88 4.49 -5.18 9.96
N VAL A 89 4.67 -4.46 8.86
CA VAL A 89 5.68 -3.40 8.78
C VAL A 89 5.26 -2.25 9.68
N ILE A 90 3.98 -1.89 9.62
CA ILE A 90 3.38 -0.89 10.50
C ILE A 90 2.31 -1.57 11.36
N ASN A 91 2.12 -1.05 12.57
CA ASN A 91 1.09 -1.56 13.49
C ASN A 91 -0.31 -1.11 13.04
N ASN A 92 -0.44 0.18 12.73
CA ASN A 92 -1.71 0.76 12.32
C ASN A 92 -1.45 1.94 11.39
N ASP A 93 -2.26 2.06 10.33
CA ASP A 93 -2.12 3.14 9.35
C ASP A 93 -2.46 4.52 9.94
N ASN A 94 -3.17 4.59 11.07
CA ASN A 94 -3.47 5.86 11.72
C ASN A 94 -2.24 6.53 12.36
N ASN A 95 -1.10 5.83 12.44
CA ASN A 95 0.17 6.42 12.84
C ASN A 95 0.85 7.19 11.71
N CYS A 96 0.32 7.10 10.49
CA CYS A 96 0.85 7.85 9.36
C CYS A 96 0.47 9.33 9.49
N CYS A 97 1.47 10.18 9.71
CA CYS A 97 1.30 11.61 9.92
C CYS A 97 1.52 12.44 8.66
N LEU A 98 2.21 11.88 7.67
CA LEU A 98 2.53 12.58 6.44
C LEU A 98 2.62 11.55 5.32
N ILE A 99 2.00 11.89 4.18
CA ILE A 99 2.17 11.14 2.94
C ILE A 99 2.76 12.09 1.92
N HIS A 100 3.95 11.76 1.42
CA HIS A 100 4.56 12.44 0.29
C HIS A 100 4.61 11.44 -0.85
N ALA A 101 3.78 11.64 -1.87
CA ALA A 101 3.63 10.68 -2.94
C ALA A 101 3.90 11.32 -4.29
N ARG A 102 4.55 10.56 -5.18
CA ARG A 102 4.83 10.99 -6.55
C ARG A 102 4.41 9.90 -7.51
N LYS A 103 3.94 10.33 -8.68
CA LYS A 103 3.52 9.44 -9.75
C LYS A 103 4.55 9.47 -10.88
N PHE A 104 4.92 8.28 -11.31
CA PHE A 104 5.78 8.08 -12.47
C PHE A 104 5.12 7.09 -13.43
N ILE A 105 5.55 7.08 -14.65
CA ILE A 105 5.09 6.12 -15.66
C ILE A 105 6.28 5.24 -16.04
N ASP A 106 6.12 3.93 -15.85
CA ASP A 106 7.12 2.95 -16.28
C ASP A 106 6.36 1.72 -16.79
N LYS A 107 6.12 1.69 -18.07
CA LYS A 107 5.32 0.66 -18.72
C LYS A 107 5.92 -0.74 -18.56
N GLU A 108 7.24 -0.84 -18.53
CA GLU A 108 7.95 -2.12 -18.47
C GLU A 108 8.09 -2.66 -17.06
N ASN A 109 8.23 -1.77 -16.08
CA ASN A 109 8.47 -2.14 -14.69
C ASN A 109 7.56 -1.36 -13.72
N PRO A 110 6.23 -1.57 -13.78
CA PRO A 110 5.34 -0.96 -12.79
C PRO A 110 5.72 -1.44 -11.41
N ARG A 111 5.75 -0.51 -10.45
CA ARG A 111 6.16 -0.85 -9.09
C ARG A 111 5.84 0.27 -8.12
N VAL A 112 5.94 -0.02 -6.84
CA VAL A 112 5.99 1.00 -5.79
C VAL A 112 7.36 0.95 -5.13
N GLU A 113 7.88 2.12 -4.81
CA GLU A 113 9.08 2.27 -3.99
C GLU A 113 8.71 3.18 -2.84
N PHE A 114 9.02 2.78 -1.63
CA PHE A 114 8.58 3.56 -0.47
C PHE A 114 9.66 3.65 0.61
N ARG A 115 9.48 4.65 1.45
CA ARG A 115 10.34 4.91 2.60
C ARG A 115 9.46 5.34 3.77
N ILE A 116 9.68 4.75 4.91
CA ILE A 116 8.99 5.09 6.15
C ILE A 116 10.02 5.68 7.11
N VAL A 117 9.74 6.86 7.63
CA VAL A 117 10.61 7.55 8.58
C VAL A 117 9.83 7.74 9.89
N THR A 118 10.31 7.12 10.95
CA THR A 118 9.64 7.26 12.26
C THR A 118 9.91 8.63 12.86
N ILE A 119 8.89 9.14 13.53
CA ILE A 119 8.98 10.40 14.28
C ILE A 119 9.13 10.04 15.75
N ASP A 120 10.29 10.39 16.30
CA ASP A 120 10.61 10.08 17.69
C ASP A 120 10.34 11.27 18.61
#